data_c16dca271fa64287e0256a38997feefd
#
_entry.id   c16dca271fa64287e0256a38997feefd
#
_cell.length_a   1.000
_cell.length_b   1.000
_cell.length_c   1.000
_cell.angle_alpha   90.00
_cell.angle_beta   90.00
_cell.angle_gamma   90.00
#
_symmetry.space_group_name_H-M   'P 1'
#
loop_
_entity.id
_entity.type
_entity.pdbx_description
1 polymer ?
#
loop_
_entity_poly.entity_id
_entity_poly.type
_entity_poly.pdbx_seq_one_letter_code
_entity_poly.pdbx_strand_id
1 'polypeptide(L)'
;MKFKDMPYKRVDYDKTAEQFKTLTKRVKEAKSGEELWEIHQEYYKVYQNMMDSMTIAEIRHDGNTADPFYAAEKDYYDETAPMLSSLATDYQRALYESPYRSFMEEKIGKVAFATMDNAIKSMDESIIG
;
A
#
# COMPACT_ATOMS: atom_id res chain seq x y z
N MET A 1 18.49 -11.23 -7.69
CA MET A 1 17.46 -12.04 -8.38
C MET A 1 16.65 -11.15 -9.31
N LYS A 2 16.49 -11.56 -10.53
CA LYS A 2 15.70 -10.81 -11.51
C LYS A 2 14.21 -11.10 -11.30
N PHE A 3 13.34 -10.13 -11.63
CA PHE A 3 11.88 -10.31 -11.47
C PHE A 3 11.34 -11.55 -12.18
N LYS A 4 11.90 -11.90 -13.34
CA LYS A 4 11.47 -13.10 -14.08
C LYS A 4 11.79 -14.40 -13.33
N ASP A 5 12.75 -14.38 -12.41
CA ASP A 5 13.20 -15.56 -11.66
C ASP A 5 12.60 -15.60 -10.25
N MET A 6 11.89 -14.57 -9.82
CA MET A 6 11.29 -14.51 -8.49
C MET A 6 10.01 -15.36 -8.43
N PRO A 7 9.79 -16.08 -7.32
CA PRO A 7 8.52 -16.79 -7.16
C PRO A 7 7.36 -15.80 -7.13
N TYR A 8 6.30 -16.12 -7.87
CA TYR A 8 5.11 -15.28 -7.90
C TYR A 8 4.00 -15.92 -7.06
N LYS A 9 3.35 -15.09 -6.26
CA LYS A 9 2.16 -15.46 -5.52
C LYS A 9 1.14 -14.33 -5.65
N ARG A 10 -0.07 -14.68 -6.09
CA ARG A 10 -1.17 -13.70 -6.19
C ARG A 10 -1.44 -13.07 -4.83
N VAL A 11 -1.62 -11.75 -4.82
CA VAL A 11 -2.06 -11.04 -3.63
C VAL A 11 -3.45 -11.53 -3.25
N ASP A 12 -3.61 -12.00 -2.00
CA ASP A 12 -4.91 -12.36 -1.47
C ASP A 12 -5.64 -11.08 -1.08
N TYR A 13 -6.63 -10.68 -1.90
CA TYR A 13 -7.36 -9.43 -1.70
C TYR A 13 -8.00 -9.35 -0.32
N ASP A 14 -8.74 -10.39 0.08
CA ASP A 14 -9.46 -10.37 1.35
C ASP A 14 -8.52 -10.25 2.54
N LYS A 15 -7.44 -10.99 2.52
CA LYS A 15 -6.44 -10.96 3.58
C LYS A 15 -5.73 -9.61 3.64
N THR A 16 -5.30 -9.09 2.50
CA THR A 16 -4.58 -7.82 2.43
C THR A 16 -5.49 -6.66 2.83
N ALA A 17 -6.73 -6.66 2.35
CA ALA A 17 -7.73 -5.65 2.73
C ALA A 17 -7.95 -5.63 4.24
N GLU A 18 -8.09 -6.82 4.85
CA GLU A 18 -8.27 -6.95 6.29
C GLU A 18 -7.04 -6.44 7.05
N GLN A 19 -5.85 -6.75 6.57
CA GLN A 19 -4.61 -6.26 7.17
C GLN A 19 -4.55 -4.73 7.13
N PHE A 20 -4.89 -4.09 6.01
CA PHE A 20 -4.90 -2.63 5.91
C PHE A 20 -5.92 -2.02 6.86
N LYS A 21 -7.12 -2.58 6.93
CA LYS A 21 -8.17 -2.09 7.85
C LYS A 21 -7.75 -2.20 9.31
N THR A 22 -7.16 -3.32 9.68
CA THR A 22 -6.67 -3.55 11.04
C THR A 22 -5.55 -2.58 11.40
N LEU A 23 -4.59 -2.38 10.49
CA LEU A 23 -3.48 -1.46 10.71
C LEU A 23 -3.97 -0.01 10.82
N THR A 24 -4.93 0.38 10.00
CA THR A 24 -5.55 1.72 10.07
C THR A 24 -6.19 1.96 11.44
N LYS A 25 -6.92 0.96 11.93
CA LYS A 25 -7.54 1.03 13.26
C LYS A 25 -6.48 1.16 14.35
N ARG A 26 -5.42 0.36 14.27
CA ARG A 26 -4.33 0.41 15.24
C ARG A 26 -3.63 1.77 15.24
N VAL A 27 -3.47 2.39 14.09
CA VAL A 27 -2.90 3.75 13.99
C VAL A 27 -3.77 4.74 14.78
N LYS A 28 -5.09 4.66 14.61
CA LYS A 28 -6.03 5.55 15.31
C LYS A 28 -6.02 5.34 16.83
N GLU A 29 -5.68 4.14 17.27
CA GLU A 29 -5.67 3.75 18.68
C GLU A 29 -4.27 3.79 19.31
N ALA A 30 -3.23 4.11 18.55
CA ALA A 30 -1.85 4.14 19.04
C ALA A 30 -1.69 5.16 20.18
N LYS A 31 -0.95 4.79 21.21
CA LYS A 31 -0.78 5.57 22.43
C LYS A 31 0.59 6.22 22.57
N SER A 32 1.49 5.96 21.64
CA SER A 32 2.84 6.54 21.62
C SER A 32 3.40 6.58 20.22
N GLY A 33 4.44 7.40 20.03
CA GLY A 33 5.16 7.46 18.75
C GLY A 33 5.86 6.15 18.42
N GLU A 34 6.42 5.48 19.43
CA GLU A 34 7.09 4.19 19.26
C GLU A 34 6.10 3.12 18.78
N GLU A 35 4.91 3.07 19.37
CA GLU A 35 3.86 2.15 18.95
C GLU A 35 3.44 2.42 17.52
N LEU A 36 3.26 3.69 17.17
CA LEU A 36 2.91 4.08 15.80
C LEU A 36 3.98 3.65 14.80
N TRP A 37 5.26 3.79 15.17
CA TRP A 37 6.38 3.37 14.32
C TRP A 37 6.37 1.86 14.09
N GLU A 38 6.11 1.07 15.13
CA GLU A 38 6.01 -0.39 15.00
C GLU A 38 4.87 -0.78 14.05
N ILE A 39 3.72 -0.12 14.17
CA ILE A 39 2.58 -0.35 13.28
C ILE A 39 2.95 -0.02 11.83
N HIS A 40 3.67 1.09 11.64
CA HIS A 40 4.08 1.51 10.30
C HIS A 40 5.05 0.51 9.66
N GLN A 41 5.95 -0.08 10.43
CA GLN A 41 6.84 -1.12 9.92
C GLN A 41 6.07 -2.34 9.45
N GLU A 42 5.02 -2.75 10.18
CA GLU A 42 4.13 -3.84 9.75
C GLU A 42 3.39 -3.47 8.47
N TYR A 43 2.86 -2.25 8.40
CA TYR A 43 2.18 -1.76 7.21
C TYR A 43 3.10 -1.79 5.99
N TYR A 44 4.33 -1.33 6.16
CA TYR A 44 5.30 -1.28 5.06
C TYR A 44 5.56 -2.66 4.48
N LYS A 45 5.66 -3.68 5.34
CA LYS A 45 5.85 -5.07 4.88
C LYS A 45 4.67 -5.57 4.05
N VAL A 46 3.45 -5.31 4.50
CA VAL A 46 2.24 -5.70 3.78
C VAL A 46 2.16 -4.98 2.44
N TYR A 47 2.39 -3.68 2.46
CA TYR A 47 2.35 -2.83 1.26
C TYR A 47 3.41 -3.26 0.25
N GLN A 48 4.64 -3.46 0.69
CA GLN A 48 5.75 -3.85 -0.17
C GLN A 48 5.50 -5.22 -0.80
N ASN A 49 5.01 -6.18 -0.02
CA ASN A 49 4.67 -7.51 -0.54
C ASN A 49 3.59 -7.42 -1.62
N MET A 50 2.58 -6.61 -1.40
CA MET A 50 1.52 -6.37 -2.37
C MET A 50 2.08 -5.76 -3.66
N MET A 51 2.88 -4.71 -3.55
CA MET A 51 3.45 -4.03 -4.71
C MET A 51 4.41 -4.92 -5.48
N ASP A 52 5.23 -5.71 -4.79
CA ASP A 52 6.16 -6.64 -5.45
C ASP A 52 5.41 -7.68 -6.27
N SER A 53 4.35 -8.26 -5.70
CA SER A 53 3.54 -9.26 -6.41
C SER A 53 2.86 -8.67 -7.64
N MET A 54 2.28 -7.49 -7.52
CA MET A 54 1.66 -6.79 -8.65
C MET A 54 2.68 -6.46 -9.73
N THR A 55 3.87 -6.01 -9.35
CA THR A 55 4.94 -5.68 -10.28
C THR A 55 5.42 -6.91 -11.04
N ILE A 56 5.60 -8.04 -10.35
CA ILE A 56 6.01 -9.30 -10.98
C ILE A 56 4.98 -9.73 -12.03
N ALA A 57 3.69 -9.69 -11.66
CA ALA A 57 2.62 -10.08 -12.57
C ALA A 57 2.59 -9.18 -13.82
N GLU A 58 2.74 -7.87 -13.63
CA GLU A 58 2.75 -6.90 -14.72
C GLU A 58 3.92 -7.13 -15.68
N ILE A 59 5.13 -7.30 -15.13
CA ILE A 59 6.34 -7.53 -15.95
C ILE A 59 6.19 -8.82 -16.76
N ARG A 60 5.69 -9.89 -16.14
CA ARG A 60 5.53 -11.18 -16.83
C ARG A 60 4.43 -11.12 -17.89
N HIS A 61 3.34 -10.39 -17.63
CA HIS A 61 2.30 -10.18 -18.62
C HIS A 61 2.85 -9.38 -19.81
N ASP A 62 3.58 -8.30 -19.57
CA ASP A 62 4.17 -7.47 -20.62
C ASP A 62 5.20 -8.26 -21.45
N GLY A 63 5.90 -9.20 -20.83
CA GLY A 63 6.86 -10.06 -21.52
C GLY A 63 6.23 -11.12 -22.39
N ASN A 64 4.98 -11.50 -22.10
CA ASN A 64 4.21 -12.48 -22.90
C ASN A 64 2.71 -12.24 -22.75
N THR A 65 2.18 -11.34 -23.56
CA THR A 65 0.78 -10.95 -23.52
C THR A 65 -0.18 -12.07 -23.94
N ALA A 66 0.34 -13.12 -24.58
CA ALA A 66 -0.47 -14.27 -25.00
C ALA A 66 -0.63 -15.32 -23.91
N ASP A 67 0.11 -15.22 -22.80
CA ASP A 67 -0.01 -16.16 -21.68
C ASP A 67 -1.32 -15.92 -20.94
N PRO A 68 -2.27 -16.91 -20.97
CA PRO A 68 -3.58 -16.71 -20.33
C PRO A 68 -3.47 -16.59 -18.80
N PHE A 69 -2.44 -17.17 -18.18
CA PHE A 69 -2.27 -17.07 -16.73
C PHE A 69 -2.02 -15.63 -16.32
N TYR A 70 -1.03 -14.96 -16.91
CA TYR A 70 -0.71 -13.58 -16.55
C TYR A 70 -1.72 -12.57 -17.06
N ALA A 71 -2.44 -12.88 -18.16
CA ALA A 71 -3.57 -12.07 -18.59
C ALA A 71 -4.68 -12.05 -17.53
N ALA A 72 -4.98 -13.22 -16.95
CA ALA A 72 -5.95 -13.32 -15.86
C ALA A 72 -5.46 -12.60 -14.58
N GLU A 73 -4.16 -12.68 -14.28
CA GLU A 73 -3.59 -11.97 -13.14
C GLU A 73 -3.68 -10.46 -13.32
N LYS A 74 -3.43 -9.95 -14.52
CA LYS A 74 -3.60 -8.53 -14.82
C LYS A 74 -5.04 -8.09 -14.61
N ASP A 75 -6.00 -8.85 -15.09
CA ASP A 75 -7.43 -8.53 -14.90
C ASP A 75 -7.78 -8.51 -13.41
N TYR A 76 -7.26 -9.46 -12.65
CA TYR A 76 -7.48 -9.51 -11.20
C TYR A 76 -6.97 -8.24 -10.51
N TYR A 77 -5.76 -7.77 -10.85
CA TYR A 77 -5.20 -6.56 -10.25
C TYR A 77 -5.85 -5.29 -10.78
N ASP A 78 -6.25 -5.25 -12.05
CA ASP A 78 -7.01 -4.11 -12.57
C ASP A 78 -8.30 -3.90 -11.78
N GLU A 79 -8.93 -4.99 -11.32
CA GLU A 79 -10.14 -4.94 -10.52
C GLU A 79 -9.87 -4.65 -9.04
N THR A 80 -8.86 -5.29 -8.44
CA THR A 80 -8.63 -5.23 -6.99
C THR A 80 -7.70 -4.11 -6.54
N ALA A 81 -6.74 -3.70 -7.37
CA ALA A 81 -5.75 -2.70 -6.99
C ALA A 81 -6.36 -1.35 -6.58
N PRO A 82 -7.38 -0.81 -7.29
CA PRO A 82 -7.99 0.45 -6.86
C PRO A 82 -8.62 0.37 -5.48
N MET A 83 -9.20 -0.78 -5.11
CA MET A 83 -9.80 -0.98 -3.79
C MET A 83 -8.73 -1.06 -2.70
N LEU A 84 -7.63 -1.79 -2.96
CA LEU A 84 -6.50 -1.86 -2.04
C LEU A 84 -5.81 -0.50 -1.90
N SER A 85 -5.67 0.23 -2.99
CA SER A 85 -5.11 1.58 -2.98
C SER A 85 -5.93 2.53 -2.12
N SER A 86 -7.26 2.43 -2.19
CA SER A 86 -8.16 3.22 -1.36
C SER A 86 -7.94 2.94 0.13
N LEU A 87 -7.80 1.66 0.50
CA LEU A 87 -7.52 1.26 1.88
C LEU A 87 -6.14 1.73 2.36
N ALA A 88 -5.14 1.69 1.47
CA ALA A 88 -3.81 2.21 1.78
C ALA A 88 -3.86 3.73 1.99
N THR A 89 -4.67 4.45 1.23
CA THR A 89 -4.87 5.89 1.40
C THR A 89 -5.54 6.19 2.73
N ASP A 90 -6.53 5.40 3.15
CA ASP A 90 -7.17 5.54 4.45
C ASP A 90 -6.14 5.38 5.58
N TYR A 91 -5.23 4.41 5.45
CA TYR A 91 -4.14 4.22 6.39
C TYR A 91 -3.23 5.45 6.45
N GLN A 92 -2.81 5.95 5.30
CA GLN A 92 -1.92 7.12 5.22
C GLN A 92 -2.58 8.36 5.82
N ARG A 93 -3.87 8.53 5.59
CA ARG A 93 -4.65 9.63 6.17
C ARG A 93 -4.68 9.53 7.69
N ALA A 94 -4.93 8.33 8.23
CA ALA A 94 -4.93 8.10 9.67
C ALA A 94 -3.55 8.40 10.28
N LEU A 95 -2.49 7.98 9.60
CA LEU A 95 -1.11 8.24 10.01
C LEU A 95 -0.83 9.75 10.05
N TYR A 96 -1.24 10.46 9.01
CA TYR A 96 -1.04 11.90 8.87
C TYR A 96 -1.80 12.68 9.95
N GLU A 97 -2.99 12.22 10.33
CA GLU A 97 -3.84 12.86 11.33
C GLU A 97 -3.50 12.45 12.76
N SER A 98 -2.54 11.54 12.95
CA SER A 98 -2.16 11.06 14.27
C SER A 98 -1.52 12.18 15.12
N PRO A 99 -1.81 12.23 16.43
CA PRO A 99 -1.12 13.18 17.33
C PRO A 99 0.38 12.92 17.44
N TYR A 100 0.87 11.75 16.97
CA TYR A 100 2.29 11.40 16.98
C TYR A 100 2.94 11.62 15.60
N ARG A 101 2.32 12.40 14.76
CA ARG A 101 2.81 12.72 13.43
C ARG A 101 4.25 13.22 13.40
N SER A 102 4.59 14.12 14.32
CA SER A 102 5.95 14.69 14.39
C SER A 102 7.01 13.62 14.60
N PHE A 103 6.71 12.63 15.44
CA PHE A 103 7.60 11.48 15.65
C PHE A 103 7.82 10.70 14.34
N MET A 104 6.75 10.50 13.59
CA MET A 104 6.81 9.79 12.32
C MET A 104 7.58 10.58 11.26
N GLU A 105 7.46 11.90 11.26
CA GLU A 105 8.21 12.75 10.33
C GLU A 105 9.72 12.61 10.55
N GLU A 106 10.17 12.48 11.81
CA GLU A 106 11.57 12.24 12.11
C GLU A 106 12.05 10.87 11.63
N LYS A 107 11.21 9.83 11.80
CA LYS A 107 11.57 8.46 11.42
C LYS A 107 11.56 8.24 9.91
N ILE A 108 10.56 8.76 9.21
CA ILE A 108 10.40 8.58 7.76
C ILE A 108 11.17 9.63 6.98
N GLY A 109 11.26 10.85 7.52
CA GLY A 109 11.83 12.01 6.84
C GLY A 109 10.72 12.95 6.36
N LYS A 110 10.99 14.24 6.47
CA LYS A 110 10.00 15.29 6.17
C LYS A 110 9.57 15.29 4.69
N VAL A 111 10.50 15.01 3.79
CA VAL A 111 10.22 15.02 2.34
C VAL A 111 9.24 13.89 1.99
N ALA A 112 9.50 12.68 2.50
CA ALA A 112 8.63 11.53 2.26
C ALA A 112 7.25 11.77 2.84
N PHE A 113 7.17 12.34 4.03
CA PHE A 113 5.90 12.64 4.69
C PHE A 113 5.10 13.71 3.93
N ALA A 114 5.77 14.74 3.43
CA ALA A 114 5.15 15.77 2.61
C ALA A 114 4.61 15.21 1.29
N THR A 115 5.31 14.23 0.70
CA THR A 115 4.85 13.53 -0.51
C THR A 115 3.55 12.77 -0.23
N MET A 116 3.45 12.10 0.92
CA MET A 116 2.22 11.40 1.34
C MET A 116 1.07 12.39 1.51
N ASP A 117 1.31 13.54 2.13
CA ASP A 117 0.31 14.59 2.31
C ASP A 117 -0.21 15.10 0.98
N ASN A 118 0.69 15.39 0.04
CA ASN A 118 0.33 15.86 -1.30
C ASN A 118 -0.50 14.81 -2.06
N ALA A 119 -0.17 13.54 -1.92
CA ALA A 119 -0.92 12.45 -2.55
C ALA A 119 -2.35 12.39 -2.01
N ILE A 120 -2.52 12.53 -0.69
CA ILE A 120 -3.84 12.55 -0.05
C ILE A 120 -4.66 13.74 -0.54
N LYS A 121 -4.06 14.92 -0.58
CA LYS A 121 -4.72 16.14 -1.06
C LYS A 121 -5.15 16.05 -2.52
N SER A 122 -4.29 15.48 -3.37
CA SER A 122 -4.61 15.27 -4.79
C SER A 122 -5.80 14.34 -4.96
N MET A 123 -5.89 13.28 -4.16
CA MET A 123 -7.04 12.37 -4.20
C MET A 123 -8.32 13.06 -3.77
N ASP A 124 -8.26 13.86 -2.71
CA ASP A 124 -9.42 14.60 -2.22
C ASP A 124 -9.92 15.61 -3.27
N GLU A 125 -9.01 16.32 -3.94
CA GLU A 125 -9.36 17.22 -5.03
C GLU A 125 -9.98 16.49 -6.21
N SER A 126 -9.46 15.31 -6.56
CA SER A 126 -9.99 14.47 -7.63
C SER A 126 -11.42 14.02 -7.35
N ILE A 127 -11.74 13.74 -6.09
CA ILE A 127 -13.08 13.33 -5.67
C ILE A 127 -14.06 14.53 -5.70
N ILE A 128 -13.58 15.69 -5.29
CA ILE A 128 -14.39 16.91 -5.20
C ILE A 128 -14.56 17.57 -6.57
N GLY A 129 -13.50 17.52 -7.37
CA GLY A 129 -13.46 18.12 -8.68
C GLY A 129 -14.05 17.24 -9.75
#